data_0bf42d69e1ac3757f08f486e6ad50851
#
_entry.id   0bf42d69e1ac3757f08f486e6ad50851
#
_cell.length_a   1.000
_cell.length_b   1.000
_cell.length_c   1.000
_cell.angle_alpha   90.00
_cell.angle_beta   90.00
_cell.angle_gamma   90.00
#
_symmetry.space_group_name_H-M   'P 1'
#
loop_
_entity.id
_entity.type
_entity.pdbx_description
1 polymer ?
#
loop_
_entity_poly.entity_id
_entity_poly.type
_entity_poly.pdbx_seq_one_letter_code
_entity_poly.pdbx_strand_id
1 'polypeptide(L)'
;MGKVTGFLEIDRQDRKYRPASDRIRNFKEFIVPLPEQVIRDQASRCMECGIPFCHDMKGLKGCPVNNQIPDWNDLVYRGEWEQASKDLHSTNNFPEFTGRICPAPCEASCTLNIVDSPVTIKSIECSIVDKAWENGWIKPQINQKKTDKRIGIIGSGPAGLAAAQQLSRAGHNVIAVSYTHLRAHETGRNLGWR
;
A
#
# COMPACT_ATOMS: atom_id res chain seq x y z
N MET A 1 -0.46 -15.82 12.59
CA MET A 1 -1.54 -16.51 11.85
C MET A 1 -2.87 -15.92 12.30
N GLY A 2 -3.68 -15.45 11.37
CA GLY A 2 -5.04 -14.99 11.65
C GLY A 2 -5.89 -16.08 12.31
N LYS A 3 -7.19 -15.91 12.37
CA LYS A 3 -8.08 -16.96 12.87
C LYS A 3 -8.11 -18.11 11.87
N VAL A 4 -7.76 -19.34 12.30
CA VAL A 4 -7.65 -20.52 11.42
C VAL A 4 -8.91 -20.78 10.57
N THR A 5 -10.08 -20.46 11.11
CA THR A 5 -11.39 -20.61 10.46
C THR A 5 -12.00 -19.27 10.01
N GLY A 6 -11.25 -18.16 10.10
CA GLY A 6 -11.79 -16.82 9.84
C GLY A 6 -12.41 -16.67 8.46
N PHE A 7 -11.81 -17.26 7.44
CA PHE A 7 -12.34 -17.24 6.08
C PHE A 7 -13.62 -18.05 5.88
N LEU A 8 -13.94 -18.97 6.77
CA LEU A 8 -15.19 -19.76 6.75
C LEU A 8 -16.34 -19.07 7.52
N GLU A 9 -16.00 -18.21 8.48
CA GLU A 9 -16.95 -17.64 9.42
C GLU A 9 -17.31 -16.18 9.11
N ILE A 10 -16.43 -15.50 8.39
CA ILE A 10 -16.53 -14.06 8.16
C ILE A 10 -16.62 -13.78 6.67
N ASP A 11 -17.72 -13.19 6.24
CA ASP A 11 -17.91 -12.76 4.87
C ASP A 11 -16.99 -11.58 4.52
N ARG A 12 -16.57 -11.50 3.26
CA ARG A 12 -15.79 -10.35 2.78
C ARG A 12 -16.60 -9.06 2.91
N GLN A 13 -16.00 -8.08 3.54
CA GLN A 13 -16.48 -6.71 3.53
C GLN A 13 -15.42 -5.78 2.95
N ASP A 14 -15.82 -4.89 2.08
CA ASP A 14 -14.97 -3.86 1.52
C ASP A 14 -15.47 -2.48 1.91
N ARG A 15 -14.56 -1.50 1.88
CA ARG A 15 -14.90 -0.11 2.13
C ARG A 15 -15.90 0.40 1.10
N LYS A 16 -16.76 1.30 1.53
CA LYS A 16 -17.77 1.92 0.68
C LYS A 16 -17.29 3.28 0.16
N TYR A 17 -17.98 3.77 -0.83
CA TYR A 17 -17.79 5.13 -1.34
C TYR A 17 -18.99 5.99 -0.98
N ARG A 18 -18.75 7.28 -0.72
CA ARG A 18 -19.84 8.25 -0.59
C ARG A 18 -20.66 8.29 -1.89
N PRO A 19 -21.96 8.61 -1.81
CA PRO A 19 -22.82 8.74 -2.99
C PRO A 19 -22.22 9.66 -4.05
N ALA A 20 -22.43 9.36 -5.33
CA ALA A 20 -21.91 10.15 -6.43
C ALA A 20 -22.38 11.63 -6.36
N SER A 21 -23.62 11.87 -5.94
CA SER A 21 -24.19 13.20 -5.70
C SER A 21 -23.39 14.05 -4.73
N ASP A 22 -22.74 13.44 -3.75
CA ASP A 22 -21.92 14.14 -2.77
C ASP A 22 -20.49 14.37 -3.29
N ARG A 23 -19.96 13.38 -4.02
CA ARG A 23 -18.59 13.43 -4.54
C ARG A 23 -18.37 14.51 -5.59
N ILE A 24 -19.38 14.81 -6.40
CA ILE A 24 -19.29 15.87 -7.44
C ILE A 24 -19.31 17.28 -6.87
N ARG A 25 -19.63 17.45 -5.58
CA ARG A 25 -19.78 18.77 -4.93
C ARG A 25 -18.51 19.25 -4.23
N ASN A 26 -17.52 18.39 -4.07
CA ASN A 26 -16.29 18.72 -3.34
C ASN A 26 -15.15 17.79 -3.72
N PHE A 27 -13.92 18.13 -3.29
CA PHE A 27 -12.70 17.36 -3.51
C PHE A 27 -12.24 16.60 -2.25
N LYS A 28 -13.13 16.38 -1.28
CA LYS A 28 -12.80 15.66 -0.05
C LYS A 28 -12.71 14.16 -0.30
N GLU A 29 -12.05 13.45 0.59
CA GLU A 29 -11.99 11.99 0.59
C GLU A 29 -13.40 11.39 0.50
N PHE A 30 -13.59 10.51 -0.46
CA PHE A 30 -14.89 9.89 -0.72
C PHE A 30 -14.97 8.43 -0.26
N ILE A 31 -13.86 7.85 0.17
CA ILE A 31 -13.83 6.53 0.76
C ILE A 31 -14.43 6.61 2.17
N VAL A 32 -15.32 5.69 2.47
CA VAL A 32 -15.84 5.49 3.83
C VAL A 32 -15.05 4.34 4.45
N PRO A 33 -14.20 4.63 5.44
CA PRO A 33 -13.40 3.59 6.08
C PRO A 33 -14.30 2.58 6.80
N LEU A 34 -13.83 1.36 6.91
CA LEU A 34 -14.46 0.34 7.75
C LEU A 34 -14.10 0.59 9.23
N PRO A 35 -14.98 0.28 10.17
CA PRO A 35 -14.66 0.28 11.59
C PRO A 35 -13.47 -0.62 11.91
N GLU A 36 -12.69 -0.26 12.92
CA GLU A 36 -11.48 -1.00 13.29
C GLU A 36 -11.74 -2.49 13.53
N GLN A 37 -12.79 -2.83 14.26
CA GLN A 37 -13.13 -4.23 14.53
C GLN A 37 -13.41 -4.99 13.23
N VAL A 38 -14.12 -4.37 12.30
CA VAL A 38 -14.40 -4.99 10.99
C VAL A 38 -13.09 -5.22 10.21
N ILE A 39 -12.15 -4.28 10.23
CA ILE A 39 -10.85 -4.46 9.58
C ILE A 39 -10.06 -5.62 10.22
N ARG A 40 -10.08 -5.74 11.55
CA ARG A 40 -9.46 -6.87 12.25
C ARG A 40 -10.11 -8.20 11.86
N ASP A 41 -11.43 -8.23 11.76
CA ASP A 41 -12.18 -9.40 11.31
C ASP A 41 -11.83 -9.75 9.85
N GLN A 42 -11.74 -8.75 8.97
CA GLN A 42 -11.32 -8.97 7.59
C GLN A 42 -9.87 -9.47 7.50
N ALA A 43 -8.97 -8.97 8.32
CA ALA A 43 -7.58 -9.42 8.37
C ALA A 43 -7.48 -10.88 8.83
N SER A 44 -8.37 -11.32 9.74
CA SER A 44 -8.42 -12.70 10.22
C SER A 44 -8.82 -13.72 9.15
N ARG A 45 -9.39 -13.27 8.01
CA ARG A 45 -9.68 -14.14 6.87
C ARG A 45 -8.43 -14.65 6.13
N CYS A 46 -7.26 -14.08 6.40
CA CYS A 46 -6.03 -14.53 5.80
C CYS A 46 -5.64 -15.92 6.31
N MET A 47 -5.56 -16.89 5.39
CA MET A 47 -5.20 -18.27 5.70
C MET A 47 -3.72 -18.50 5.97
N GLU A 48 -2.87 -17.48 5.72
CA GLU A 48 -1.40 -17.64 5.79
C GLU A 48 -0.92 -18.89 5.03
N CYS A 49 -1.24 -18.95 3.76
CA CYS A 49 -1.20 -20.15 2.93
C CYS A 49 0.22 -20.65 2.57
N GLY A 50 1.25 -20.34 3.34
CA GLY A 50 2.62 -20.85 3.21
C GLY A 50 3.33 -20.44 1.91
N ILE A 51 2.66 -20.55 0.76
CA ILE A 51 3.09 -19.99 -0.51
C ILE A 51 2.12 -18.86 -0.85
N PRO A 52 2.42 -17.62 -0.44
CA PRO A 52 1.49 -16.50 -0.58
C PRO A 52 1.51 -15.96 -2.01
N PHE A 53 0.59 -16.42 -2.86
CA PHE A 53 0.43 -15.92 -4.23
C PHE A 53 0.06 -14.42 -4.30
N CYS A 54 -0.38 -13.84 -3.19
CA CYS A 54 -0.57 -12.40 -3.06
C CYS A 54 0.75 -11.60 -3.11
N HIS A 55 1.89 -12.23 -2.79
CA HIS A 55 3.22 -11.68 -3.10
C HIS A 55 3.54 -11.89 -4.60
N ASP A 56 4.49 -11.13 -5.14
CA ASP A 56 5.04 -11.43 -6.47
C ASP A 56 6.20 -12.42 -6.33
N MET A 57 5.87 -13.69 -6.27
CA MET A 57 6.88 -14.74 -6.28
C MET A 57 7.24 -15.13 -7.71
N LYS A 58 8.28 -14.50 -8.28
CA LYS A 58 8.86 -14.88 -9.60
C LYS A 58 7.88 -14.85 -10.76
N GLY A 59 7.11 -13.76 -10.90
CA GLY A 59 6.19 -13.56 -12.02
C GLY A 59 4.79 -14.15 -11.84
N LEU A 60 4.44 -14.56 -10.65
CA LEU A 60 3.08 -14.93 -10.27
C LEU A 60 2.31 -13.65 -9.86
N LYS A 61 2.01 -12.81 -10.76
CA LYS A 61 1.06 -11.67 -10.79
C LYS A 61 0.44 -11.15 -9.47
N GLY A 62 1.13 -11.33 -8.32
CA GLY A 62 0.75 -10.80 -7.02
C GLY A 62 1.15 -9.31 -6.85
N CYS A 63 1.51 -8.91 -5.64
CA CYS A 63 1.97 -7.56 -5.34
C CYS A 63 3.35 -7.28 -5.95
N PRO A 64 3.50 -6.35 -6.92
CA PRO A 64 4.78 -6.12 -7.60
C PRO A 64 5.86 -5.51 -6.70
N VAL A 65 5.50 -4.93 -5.55
CA VAL A 65 6.46 -4.47 -4.53
C VAL A 65 6.70 -5.53 -3.45
N ASN A 66 6.14 -6.71 -3.62
CA ASN A 66 6.31 -7.86 -2.74
C ASN A 66 5.95 -7.56 -1.27
N ASN A 67 4.80 -6.92 -1.06
CA ASN A 67 4.28 -6.66 0.28
C ASN A 67 4.10 -7.96 1.07
N GLN A 68 4.52 -7.94 2.32
CA GLN A 68 4.40 -9.08 3.26
C GLN A 68 2.97 -9.19 3.80
N ILE A 69 2.03 -9.50 2.91
CA ILE A 69 0.59 -9.39 3.17
C ILE A 69 0.10 -10.31 4.30
N PRO A 70 0.49 -11.58 4.38
CA PRO A 70 0.08 -12.43 5.49
C PRO A 70 0.54 -11.91 6.85
N ASP A 71 1.79 -11.42 6.92
CA ASP A 71 2.39 -10.96 8.16
C ASP A 71 1.65 -9.76 8.75
N TRP A 72 1.44 -8.71 7.95
CA TRP A 72 0.71 -7.56 8.47
C TRP A 72 -0.81 -7.80 8.63
N ASN A 73 -1.41 -8.77 7.93
CA ASN A 73 -2.78 -9.21 8.22
C ASN A 73 -2.87 -9.83 9.61
N ASP A 74 -1.93 -10.69 9.98
CA ASP A 74 -1.89 -11.29 11.32
C ASP A 74 -1.69 -10.23 12.42
N LEU A 75 -0.79 -9.28 12.19
CA LEU A 75 -0.58 -8.15 13.12
C LEU A 75 -1.83 -7.30 13.31
N VAL A 76 -2.55 -6.99 12.22
CA VAL A 76 -3.82 -6.26 12.28
C VAL A 76 -4.87 -7.05 13.04
N TYR A 77 -5.00 -8.35 12.78
CA TYR A 77 -5.92 -9.21 13.53
C TYR A 77 -5.64 -9.18 15.03
N ARG A 78 -4.37 -9.23 15.43
CA ARG A 78 -3.97 -9.14 16.84
C ARG A 78 -4.09 -7.73 17.43
N GLY A 79 -4.28 -6.71 16.60
CA GLY A 79 -4.34 -5.30 17.01
C GLY A 79 -2.97 -4.63 17.13
N GLU A 80 -1.93 -5.24 16.60
CA GLU A 80 -0.55 -4.74 16.61
C GLU A 80 -0.29 -3.77 15.46
N TRP A 81 -1.06 -2.69 15.40
CA TRP A 81 -1.12 -1.76 14.28
C TRP A 81 0.21 -1.05 13.97
N GLU A 82 0.95 -0.66 15.01
CA GLU A 82 2.25 0.00 14.82
C GLU A 82 3.24 -0.92 14.13
N GLN A 83 3.27 -2.21 14.52
CA GLN A 83 4.13 -3.19 13.88
C GLN A 83 3.67 -3.49 12.46
N ALA A 84 2.35 -3.61 12.23
CA ALA A 84 1.79 -3.75 10.88
C ALA A 84 2.19 -2.59 9.96
N SER A 85 2.22 -1.36 10.48
CA SER A 85 2.70 -0.20 9.73
C SER A 85 4.19 -0.29 9.41
N LYS A 86 5.03 -0.76 10.32
CA LYS A 86 6.47 -0.96 10.07
C LYS A 86 6.69 -2.01 8.98
N ASP A 87 5.98 -3.12 9.04
CA ASP A 87 6.06 -4.19 8.04
C ASP A 87 5.60 -3.70 6.65
N LEU A 88 4.48 -3.00 6.60
CA LEU A 88 3.97 -2.44 5.35
C LEU A 88 4.96 -1.45 4.72
N HIS A 89 5.55 -0.56 5.51
CA HIS A 89 6.53 0.42 5.02
C HIS A 89 7.91 -0.20 4.72
N SER A 90 8.16 -1.43 5.08
CA SER A 90 9.42 -2.12 4.74
C SER A 90 9.51 -2.41 3.23
N THR A 91 8.39 -2.58 2.57
CA THR A 91 8.29 -2.89 1.14
C THR A 91 7.60 -1.81 0.33
N ASN A 92 6.70 -1.03 0.93
CA ASN A 92 5.91 -0.01 0.26
C ASN A 92 6.22 1.40 0.82
N ASN A 93 6.67 2.29 -0.06
CA ASN A 93 7.02 3.66 0.32
C ASN A 93 5.80 4.55 0.57
N PHE A 94 4.69 4.29 -0.13
CA PHE A 94 3.51 5.15 -0.14
C PHE A 94 2.20 4.34 -0.06
N PRO A 95 1.97 3.61 1.03
CA PRO A 95 0.76 2.81 1.17
C PRO A 95 -0.52 3.66 1.22
N GLU A 96 -0.44 4.94 1.53
CA GLU A 96 -1.56 5.89 1.45
C GLU A 96 -2.10 6.06 0.03
N PHE A 97 -1.23 5.95 -0.98
CA PHE A 97 -1.64 5.98 -2.40
C PHE A 97 -2.07 4.60 -2.87
N THR A 98 -1.24 3.59 -2.66
CA THR A 98 -1.55 2.24 -3.14
C THR A 98 -2.79 1.67 -2.48
N GLY A 99 -2.99 1.89 -1.21
CA GLY A 99 -4.21 1.51 -0.49
C GLY A 99 -5.48 2.16 -1.06
N ARG A 100 -5.38 3.26 -1.81
CA ARG A 100 -6.52 3.95 -2.43
C ARG A 100 -6.70 3.62 -3.91
N ILE A 101 -5.63 3.66 -4.70
CA ILE A 101 -5.72 3.64 -6.17
C ILE A 101 -5.19 2.36 -6.83
N CYS A 102 -4.48 1.50 -6.10
CA CYS A 102 -3.94 0.26 -6.64
C CYS A 102 -5.07 -0.65 -7.15
N PRO A 103 -4.92 -1.30 -8.33
CA PRO A 103 -5.89 -2.28 -8.82
C PRO A 103 -5.91 -3.57 -7.99
N ALA A 104 -5.03 -3.71 -7.01
CA ALA A 104 -4.92 -4.82 -6.07
C ALA A 104 -4.75 -6.19 -6.75
N PRO A 105 -3.72 -6.41 -7.58
CA PRO A 105 -3.46 -7.72 -8.17
C PRO A 105 -3.22 -8.81 -7.11
N CYS A 106 -2.82 -8.41 -5.92
CA CYS A 106 -2.69 -9.29 -4.76
C CYS A 106 -4.03 -9.92 -4.33
N GLU A 107 -5.14 -9.20 -4.44
CA GLU A 107 -6.48 -9.76 -4.16
C GLU A 107 -6.88 -10.76 -5.25
N ALA A 108 -6.64 -10.44 -6.52
CA ALA A 108 -6.90 -11.35 -7.62
C ALA A 108 -6.09 -12.65 -7.51
N SER A 109 -4.87 -12.57 -6.98
CA SER A 109 -3.96 -13.71 -6.78
C SER A 109 -4.14 -14.40 -5.43
N CYS A 110 -5.00 -13.92 -4.57
CA CYS A 110 -5.24 -14.54 -3.27
C CYS A 110 -5.77 -15.98 -3.45
N THR A 111 -5.15 -16.95 -2.77
CA THR A 111 -5.56 -18.36 -2.84
C THR A 111 -7.03 -18.55 -2.50
N LEU A 112 -7.54 -17.77 -1.56
CA LEU A 112 -8.95 -17.83 -1.17
C LEU A 112 -9.89 -17.49 -2.35
N ASN A 113 -9.44 -16.69 -3.31
CA ASN A 113 -10.22 -16.32 -4.51
C ASN A 113 -10.51 -17.48 -5.47
N ILE A 114 -10.00 -18.68 -5.21
CA ILE A 114 -10.28 -19.89 -6.00
C ILE A 114 -11.67 -20.44 -5.67
N VAL A 115 -12.07 -20.37 -4.41
CA VAL A 115 -13.29 -21.01 -3.89
C VAL A 115 -14.24 -20.05 -3.19
N ASP A 116 -13.77 -18.85 -2.86
CA ASP A 116 -14.53 -17.82 -2.13
C ASP A 116 -14.04 -16.42 -2.54
N SER A 117 -14.51 -15.39 -1.87
CA SER A 117 -14.05 -14.01 -2.03
C SER A 117 -12.67 -13.81 -1.39
N PRO A 118 -11.72 -13.15 -2.06
CA PRO A 118 -10.38 -12.92 -1.53
C PRO A 118 -10.41 -12.06 -0.26
N VAL A 119 -9.30 -12.05 0.46
CA VAL A 119 -9.09 -11.10 1.56
C VAL A 119 -9.13 -9.67 1.00
N THR A 120 -9.75 -8.74 1.72
CA THR A 120 -9.84 -7.32 1.32
C THR A 120 -8.53 -6.57 1.62
N ILE A 121 -7.47 -7.02 0.97
CA ILE A 121 -6.07 -6.64 1.22
C ILE A 121 -5.88 -5.13 1.13
N LYS A 122 -6.38 -4.52 0.06
CA LYS A 122 -6.24 -3.09 -0.18
C LYS A 122 -6.92 -2.22 0.88
N SER A 123 -8.07 -2.66 1.40
CA SER A 123 -8.76 -1.92 2.46
C SER A 123 -8.03 -2.02 3.78
N ILE A 124 -7.44 -3.18 4.08
CA ILE A 124 -6.60 -3.38 5.27
C ILE A 124 -5.34 -2.52 5.17
N GLU A 125 -4.62 -2.54 4.04
CA GLU A 125 -3.45 -1.70 3.76
C GLU A 125 -3.76 -0.21 4.01
N CYS A 126 -4.87 0.27 3.45
CA CYS A 126 -5.31 1.65 3.64
C CYS A 126 -5.56 1.97 5.12
N SER A 127 -6.19 1.07 5.85
CA SER A 127 -6.47 1.27 7.28
C SER A 127 -5.21 1.27 8.14
N ILE A 128 -4.21 0.46 7.80
CA ILE A 128 -2.91 0.45 8.48
C ILE A 128 -2.24 1.83 8.36
N VAL A 129 -2.14 2.35 7.15
CA VAL A 129 -1.44 3.63 6.93
C VAL A 129 -2.22 4.82 7.48
N ASP A 130 -3.54 4.84 7.34
CA ASP A 130 -4.37 5.92 7.88
C ASP A 130 -4.21 5.98 9.42
N LYS A 131 -4.28 4.83 10.08
CA LYS A 131 -4.05 4.74 11.54
C LYS A 131 -2.62 5.12 11.93
N ALA A 132 -1.64 4.81 11.10
CA ALA A 132 -0.26 5.19 11.35
C ALA A 132 -0.05 6.72 11.28
N TRP A 133 -0.72 7.40 10.36
CA TRP A 133 -0.73 8.87 10.31
C TRP A 133 -1.46 9.48 11.50
N GLU A 134 -2.63 8.97 11.85
CA GLU A 134 -3.43 9.45 13.00
C GLU A 134 -2.65 9.36 14.32
N ASN A 135 -1.86 8.30 14.50
CA ASN A 135 -1.08 8.10 15.72
C ASN A 135 0.34 8.67 15.65
N GLY A 136 0.73 9.30 14.54
CA GLY A 136 2.05 9.92 14.40
C GLY A 136 3.21 8.93 14.38
N TRP A 137 2.99 7.68 13.95
CA TRP A 137 4.05 6.67 13.86
C TRP A 137 4.94 6.88 12.64
N ILE A 138 4.42 7.55 11.61
CA ILE A 138 5.20 7.89 10.41
C ILE A 138 6.02 9.14 10.68
N LYS A 139 7.34 8.97 10.75
CA LYS A 139 8.28 10.04 11.05
C LYS A 139 9.35 10.16 9.96
N PRO A 140 9.89 11.37 9.73
CA PRO A 140 11.03 11.55 8.83
C PRO A 140 12.21 10.68 9.26
N GLN A 141 12.77 9.93 8.31
CA GLN A 141 13.96 9.11 8.52
C GLN A 141 15.15 9.81 7.87
N ILE A 142 15.95 10.49 8.67
CA ILE A 142 17.10 11.25 8.20
C ILE A 142 18.37 10.47 8.54
N ASN A 143 19.12 10.06 7.51
CA ASN A 143 20.39 9.40 7.73
C ASN A 143 21.44 10.43 8.20
N GLN A 144 22.05 10.17 9.36
CA GLN A 144 23.12 11.00 9.93
C GLN A 144 24.43 10.86 9.13
N LYS A 145 24.68 9.69 8.54
CA LYS A 145 25.84 9.43 7.71
C LYS A 145 25.52 9.81 6.26
N LYS A 146 26.06 10.92 5.81
CA LYS A 146 25.92 11.35 4.42
C LYS A 146 26.99 10.70 3.56
N THR A 147 26.62 10.41 2.32
CA THR A 147 27.56 10.04 1.27
C THR A 147 27.87 11.27 0.41
N ASP A 148 29.00 11.31 -0.26
CA ASP A 148 29.33 12.41 -1.17
C ASP A 148 28.67 12.28 -2.56
N LYS A 149 27.77 11.28 -2.71
CA LYS A 149 27.09 11.01 -3.97
C LYS A 149 25.90 11.94 -4.16
N ARG A 150 25.84 12.52 -5.37
CA ARG A 150 24.70 13.34 -5.84
C ARG A 150 23.94 12.55 -6.89
N ILE A 151 22.62 12.42 -6.71
CA ILE A 151 21.76 11.61 -7.56
C ILE A 151 20.63 12.49 -8.08
N GLY A 152 20.49 12.56 -9.41
CA GLY A 152 19.36 13.20 -10.07
C GLY A 152 18.31 12.15 -10.43
N ILE A 153 17.04 12.44 -10.11
CA ILE A 153 15.90 11.61 -10.50
C ILE A 153 15.02 12.42 -11.45
N ILE A 154 14.77 11.87 -12.61
CA ILE A 154 13.90 12.47 -13.62
C ILE A 154 12.51 11.89 -13.44
N GLY A 155 11.58 12.71 -12.98
CA GLY A 155 10.20 12.34 -12.68
C GLY A 155 9.88 12.34 -11.19
N SER A 156 8.89 13.12 -10.79
CA SER A 156 8.39 13.21 -9.41
C SER A 156 7.08 12.45 -9.20
N GLY A 157 6.80 11.48 -10.05
CA GLY A 157 5.70 10.53 -9.85
C GLY A 157 6.02 9.53 -8.73
N PRO A 158 5.08 8.64 -8.37
CA PRO A 158 5.23 7.70 -7.25
C PRO A 158 6.53 6.89 -7.30
N ALA A 159 6.91 6.39 -8.47
CA ALA A 159 8.15 5.62 -8.65
C ALA A 159 9.40 6.47 -8.39
N GLY A 160 9.44 7.69 -8.95
CA GLY A 160 10.56 8.62 -8.75
C GLY A 160 10.68 9.06 -7.30
N LEU A 161 9.56 9.35 -6.65
CA LEU A 161 9.54 9.72 -5.23
C LEU A 161 9.92 8.55 -4.31
N ALA A 162 9.52 7.31 -4.64
CA ALA A 162 9.95 6.13 -3.91
C ALA A 162 11.47 5.92 -4.00
N ALA A 163 12.03 6.04 -5.21
CA ALA A 163 13.47 6.00 -5.40
C ALA A 163 14.18 7.13 -4.64
N ALA A 164 13.65 8.36 -4.70
CA ALA A 164 14.18 9.51 -3.97
C ALA A 164 14.21 9.26 -2.46
N GLN A 165 13.12 8.73 -1.91
CA GLN A 165 13.02 8.45 -0.49
C GLN A 165 14.05 7.39 -0.05
N GLN A 166 14.16 6.28 -0.77
CA GLN A 166 15.11 5.21 -0.43
C GLN A 166 16.56 5.68 -0.54
N LEU A 167 16.90 6.40 -1.60
CA LEU A 167 18.25 6.93 -1.81
C LEU A 167 18.61 8.00 -0.76
N SER A 168 17.65 8.83 -0.38
CA SER A 168 17.85 9.81 0.69
C SER A 168 18.04 9.14 2.05
N ARG A 169 17.27 8.08 2.36
CA ARG A 169 17.45 7.25 3.56
C ARG A 169 18.82 6.54 3.56
N ALA A 170 19.33 6.19 2.40
CA ALA A 170 20.69 5.65 2.26
C ALA A 170 21.80 6.72 2.46
N GLY A 171 21.44 8.00 2.62
CA GLY A 171 22.36 9.09 2.90
C GLY A 171 22.88 9.83 1.67
N HIS A 172 22.34 9.59 0.48
CA HIS A 172 22.71 10.31 -0.73
C HIS A 172 22.06 11.70 -0.78
N ASN A 173 22.71 12.63 -1.51
CA ASN A 173 22.12 13.91 -1.89
C ASN A 173 21.24 13.69 -3.14
N VAL A 174 19.92 13.77 -2.98
CA VAL A 174 18.98 13.47 -4.05
C VAL A 174 18.25 14.73 -4.51
N ILE A 175 18.19 14.91 -5.83
CA ILE A 175 17.40 15.97 -6.47
C ILE A 175 16.40 15.29 -7.40
N ALA A 176 15.11 15.46 -7.15
CA ALA A 176 14.06 15.02 -8.04
C ALA A 176 13.58 16.22 -8.87
N VAL A 177 13.54 16.08 -10.18
CA VAL A 177 13.05 17.09 -11.10
C VAL A 177 11.72 16.65 -11.70
N SER A 178 10.81 17.61 -11.86
CA SER A 178 9.48 17.34 -12.33
C SER A 178 9.20 18.00 -13.70
N TYR A 179 7.97 17.94 -14.10
CA TYR A 179 7.44 18.45 -15.36
C TYR A 179 7.87 19.88 -15.70
N THR A 180 8.09 20.77 -14.74
CA THR A 180 8.52 22.15 -15.00
C THR A 180 9.96 22.26 -15.51
N HIS A 181 10.78 21.25 -15.29
CA HIS A 181 12.19 21.21 -15.70
C HIS A 181 12.43 20.19 -16.80
N LEU A 182 11.82 19.02 -16.66
CA LEU A 182 11.86 17.91 -17.61
C LEU A 182 10.51 17.21 -17.53
N ARG A 183 10.13 16.45 -18.53
CA ARG A 183 8.94 15.63 -18.47
C ARG A 183 9.02 14.68 -17.29
N ALA A 184 8.18 14.90 -16.33
CA ALA A 184 8.24 14.20 -15.06
C ALA A 184 7.45 12.90 -15.07
N HIS A 185 6.26 12.94 -15.64
CA HIS A 185 5.34 11.82 -15.57
C HIS A 185 4.29 11.96 -16.68
N GLU A 186 4.44 11.15 -17.67
CA GLU A 186 3.56 11.16 -18.83
C GLU A 186 2.81 9.83 -18.92
N THR A 187 1.50 9.85 -19.14
CA THR A 187 0.78 8.65 -19.54
C THR A 187 1.12 8.32 -20.99
N GLY A 188 0.98 7.04 -21.39
CA GLY A 188 1.32 6.59 -22.74
C GLY A 188 0.69 7.40 -23.87
N ARG A 189 -0.42 8.10 -23.61
CA ARG A 189 -1.07 9.02 -24.59
C ARG A 189 -0.40 10.39 -24.69
N ASN A 190 0.35 10.78 -23.68
CA ASN A 190 0.99 12.10 -23.58
C ASN A 190 2.49 12.05 -23.89
N LEU A 191 3.02 10.88 -24.21
CA LEU A 191 4.39 10.70 -24.68
C LEU A 191 4.55 11.22 -26.10
N GLY A 192 4.46 12.52 -26.26
CA GLY A 192 4.81 13.24 -27.48
C GLY A 192 6.05 14.09 -27.19
N TRP A 193 7.14 13.93 -27.93
CA TRP A 193 8.26 14.86 -27.90
C TRP A 193 7.80 16.17 -28.53
N ARG A 194 7.82 17.22 -27.74
CA ARG A 194 7.73 18.59 -28.25
C ARG A 194 9.11 19.21 -28.25
#